data_9eab8efe4a895a087d29fdc14709f9e1
#
_entry.id   9eab8efe4a895a087d29fdc14709f9e1
#
_cell.length_a   1.000
_cell.length_b   1.000
_cell.length_c   1.000
_cell.angle_alpha   90.00
_cell.angle_beta   90.00
_cell.angle_gamma   90.00
#
_symmetry.space_group_name_H-M   'P 1'
#
loop_
_entity.id
_entity.type
_entity.pdbx_description
1 polymer ?
#
loop_
_entity_poly.entity_id
_entity_poly.type
_entity_poly.pdbx_seq_one_letter_code
_entity_poly.pdbx_strand_id
1 'polypeptide(L)'
;FAAAGAAIAVIGTGSVMVFSHPTTPDQAITKETPMVQTVKDGSIASSVLLTGKVTANQEQYVYFDGTKGDLQSILVNVGDQVTAGQPIVQYSSTEAQTAYDAAVRAVNKADRQLNDLLTNGVTIDTTGDEEADDKSASQTQRTVDSQASDLRDAKSDAVDNMNKAKALLDATTVRSNTDGTVVEVNKDVSKSTTGTNQTLVHIVSNGNLQVKGELSEYNLANISEGQEVVLTSKVYPDKTWTGKISYVANYPTDAGQAGANAAGGTQGSGGAKYPFTVDITSEIGELKQGFSVNIEVKSSTQHPLVPVTSVMADGDTSYVWTVENGKAKKWKVENSWG
;
A
#
# COMPACT_ATOMS: atom_id res chain seq x y z
N PHE A 1 -31.67 12.63 -13.52
CA PHE A 1 -32.35 11.34 -13.68
C PHE A 1 -33.29 11.15 -12.50
N ALA A 2 -34.61 11.10 -12.78
CA ALA A 2 -35.66 10.99 -11.78
C ALA A 2 -35.66 9.60 -11.16
N ALA A 3 -35.41 9.50 -9.87
CA ALA A 3 -35.63 8.28 -9.12
C ALA A 3 -37.14 8.09 -8.95
N ALA A 4 -37.71 7.14 -9.70
CA ALA A 4 -39.08 6.68 -9.47
C ALA A 4 -39.06 5.81 -8.21
N GLY A 5 -39.53 6.36 -7.09
CA GLY A 5 -39.77 5.60 -5.87
C GLY A 5 -40.86 4.55 -6.09
N ALA A 6 -40.48 3.28 -6.13
CA ALA A 6 -41.46 2.19 -6.15
C ALA A 6 -42.06 2.06 -4.76
N ALA A 7 -43.35 2.32 -4.65
CA ALA A 7 -44.12 2.04 -3.41
C ALA A 7 -44.44 0.54 -3.36
N ILE A 8 -43.93 -0.15 -2.35
CA ILE A 8 -44.21 -1.59 -2.11
C ILE A 8 -45.29 -1.70 -1.05
N ALA A 9 -46.35 -2.42 -1.41
CA ALA A 9 -47.46 -2.72 -0.49
C ALA A 9 -47.28 -4.10 0.12
N VAL A 10 -47.32 -4.17 1.42
CA VAL A 10 -47.33 -5.43 2.17
C VAL A 10 -48.72 -5.74 2.60
N ILE A 11 -49.30 -6.80 2.08
CA ILE A 11 -50.63 -7.29 2.48
C ILE A 11 -50.44 -8.43 3.50
N GLY A 12 -50.69 -8.12 4.77
CA GLY A 12 -50.75 -9.15 5.79
C GLY A 12 -52.10 -9.86 5.75
N THR A 13 -52.13 -11.13 5.37
CA THR A 13 -53.33 -11.95 5.48
C THR A 13 -53.38 -12.64 6.84
N GLY A 14 -54.19 -12.13 7.72
CA GLY A 14 -54.62 -12.92 8.88
C GLY A 14 -55.52 -14.05 8.38
N SER A 15 -55.12 -15.31 8.61
CA SER A 15 -55.93 -16.48 8.31
C SER A 15 -57.16 -16.51 9.22
N VAL A 16 -58.35 -16.20 8.71
CA VAL A 16 -59.62 -16.51 9.36
C VAL A 16 -60.09 -17.84 8.83
N MET A 17 -60.11 -18.88 9.69
CA MET A 17 -60.83 -20.13 9.44
C MET A 17 -62.31 -19.84 9.48
N VAL A 18 -62.96 -19.89 8.34
CA VAL A 18 -64.44 -19.84 8.26
C VAL A 18 -64.96 -21.24 8.37
N PHE A 19 -65.60 -21.55 9.56
CA PHE A 19 -66.50 -22.70 9.69
C PHE A 19 -67.79 -22.33 9.00
N SER A 20 -68.17 -23.06 7.96
CA SER A 20 -69.44 -22.94 7.26
C SER A 20 -70.62 -23.45 8.10
N HIS A 21 -71.50 -22.55 8.49
CA HIS A 21 -72.90 -22.87 8.81
C HIS A 21 -73.81 -22.08 7.89
N PRO A 22 -74.86 -22.67 7.34
CA PRO A 22 -75.72 -22.01 6.39
C PRO A 22 -76.81 -21.17 7.11
N THR A 23 -77.17 -20.06 6.46
CA THR A 23 -78.34 -19.20 6.63
C THR A 23 -78.12 -17.87 7.34
N THR A 24 -78.07 -16.84 6.56
CA THR A 24 -78.92 -15.67 6.39
C THR A 24 -78.17 -14.51 5.68
N PRO A 25 -78.89 -13.71 4.89
CA PRO A 25 -78.26 -12.71 4.06
C PRO A 25 -78.01 -11.42 4.82
N ASP A 26 -77.08 -10.69 4.33
CA ASP A 26 -76.75 -9.29 4.66
C ASP A 26 -75.74 -9.06 5.81
N GLN A 27 -74.51 -9.36 5.49
CA GLN A 27 -73.38 -8.65 6.19
C GLN A 27 -72.57 -7.94 5.17
N ALA A 28 -72.50 -6.62 5.32
CA ALA A 28 -71.65 -5.73 4.59
C ALA A 28 -70.19 -6.24 4.63
N ILE A 29 -69.68 -6.61 3.49
CA ILE A 29 -68.23 -6.94 3.34
C ILE A 29 -67.48 -5.65 3.70
N THR A 30 -66.97 -5.56 4.93
CA THR A 30 -65.97 -4.56 5.31
C THR A 30 -64.78 -4.81 4.39
N LYS A 31 -64.61 -3.94 3.38
CA LYS A 31 -63.39 -3.90 2.60
C LYS A 31 -62.26 -3.56 3.55
N GLU A 32 -61.56 -4.58 4.04
CA GLU A 32 -60.28 -4.35 4.69
C GLU A 32 -59.36 -3.72 3.68
N THR A 33 -59.05 -2.46 3.90
CA THR A 33 -58.05 -1.76 3.08
C THR A 33 -56.70 -2.35 3.38
N PRO A 34 -56.01 -2.93 2.41
CA PRO A 34 -54.68 -3.48 2.62
C PRO A 34 -53.75 -2.35 3.10
N MET A 35 -53.05 -2.61 4.23
CA MET A 35 -52.04 -1.68 4.70
C MET A 35 -50.80 -1.78 3.79
N VAL A 36 -50.46 -0.67 3.19
CA VAL A 36 -49.28 -0.52 2.33
C VAL A 36 -48.19 0.18 3.11
N GLN A 37 -47.00 -0.39 3.12
CA GLN A 37 -45.82 0.20 3.72
C GLN A 37 -44.77 0.48 2.65
N THR A 38 -44.18 1.67 2.69
CA THR A 38 -43.10 2.02 1.78
C THR A 38 -41.85 1.26 2.20
N VAL A 39 -41.24 0.55 1.26
CA VAL A 39 -39.94 -0.10 1.46
C VAL A 39 -38.87 0.95 1.56
N LYS A 40 -38.04 0.82 2.54
CA LYS A 40 -36.81 1.63 2.69
C LYS A 40 -35.63 0.80 2.30
N ASP A 41 -34.71 1.43 1.55
CA ASP A 41 -33.39 0.83 1.32
C ASP A 41 -32.63 0.78 2.65
N GLY A 42 -32.08 -0.35 2.94
CA GLY A 42 -31.30 -0.60 4.13
C GLY A 42 -30.21 -1.63 3.84
N SER A 43 -29.19 -1.62 4.65
CA SER A 43 -28.15 -2.64 4.61
C SER A 43 -28.58 -3.83 5.46
N ILE A 44 -28.71 -5.01 4.85
CA ILE A 44 -28.62 -6.25 5.63
C ILE A 44 -27.16 -6.36 5.97
N ALA A 45 -26.84 -6.18 7.27
CA ALA A 45 -25.47 -6.29 7.74
C ALA A 45 -25.01 -7.75 7.62
N SER A 46 -24.58 -8.14 6.42
CA SER A 46 -23.70 -9.28 6.30
C SER A 46 -22.30 -8.76 6.66
N SER A 47 -21.98 -8.80 7.95
CA SER A 47 -20.64 -8.46 8.39
C SER A 47 -19.73 -9.66 8.16
N VAL A 48 -18.71 -9.48 7.33
CA VAL A 48 -17.63 -10.47 7.22
C VAL A 48 -16.67 -10.22 8.37
N LEU A 49 -16.54 -11.21 9.24
CA LEU A 49 -15.60 -11.14 10.36
C LEU A 49 -14.27 -11.75 9.94
N LEU A 50 -13.23 -10.94 9.95
CA LEU A 50 -11.85 -11.33 9.62
C LEU A 50 -10.95 -11.14 10.83
N THR A 51 -9.76 -11.68 10.76
CA THR A 51 -8.72 -11.46 11.76
C THR A 51 -7.47 -10.95 11.10
N GLY A 52 -6.75 -10.09 11.82
CA GLY A 52 -5.48 -9.55 11.36
C GLY A 52 -4.55 -9.22 12.50
N LYS A 53 -3.31 -8.91 12.15
CA LYS A 53 -2.26 -8.48 13.08
C LYS A 53 -1.90 -7.03 12.79
N VAL A 54 -1.85 -6.23 13.84
CA VAL A 54 -1.38 -4.84 13.75
C VAL A 54 0.12 -4.82 13.45
N THR A 55 0.51 -4.12 12.39
CA THR A 55 1.90 -3.92 11.98
C THR A 55 2.15 -2.44 11.74
N ALA A 56 3.39 -2.01 11.79
CA ALA A 56 3.74 -0.68 11.32
C ALA A 56 3.55 -0.59 9.81
N ASN A 57 3.20 0.61 9.33
CA ASN A 57 3.09 0.85 7.89
C ASN A 57 4.46 0.78 7.21
N GLN A 58 5.50 1.28 7.87
CA GLN A 58 6.86 1.26 7.38
C GLN A 58 7.81 0.74 8.45
N GLU A 59 8.74 -0.13 8.04
CA GLU A 59 9.83 -0.63 8.84
C GLU A 59 11.12 -0.54 8.03
N GLN A 60 12.20 -0.17 8.69
CA GLN A 60 13.53 -0.15 8.08
C GLN A 60 14.45 -1.11 8.81
N TYR A 61 14.92 -2.10 8.08
CA TYR A 61 15.99 -2.99 8.53
C TYR A 61 17.31 -2.53 7.90
N VAL A 62 18.27 -2.19 8.72
CA VAL A 62 19.62 -1.89 8.29
C VAL A 62 20.49 -3.11 8.58
N TYR A 63 21.00 -3.70 7.51
CA TYR A 63 21.88 -4.85 7.58
C TYR A 63 23.34 -4.43 7.52
N PHE A 64 24.23 -5.24 8.10
CA PHE A 64 25.65 -5.05 7.93
C PHE A 64 26.05 -5.25 6.47
N ASP A 65 26.81 -4.29 5.94
CA ASP A 65 27.31 -4.32 4.57
C ASP A 65 28.82 -4.02 4.55
N GLY A 66 29.61 -5.07 4.47
CA GLY A 66 31.08 -4.97 4.45
C GLY A 66 31.63 -4.25 3.20
N THR A 67 30.83 -4.05 2.14
CA THR A 67 31.28 -3.31 0.96
C THR A 67 31.40 -1.80 1.19
N LYS A 68 30.74 -1.29 2.26
CA LYS A 68 30.78 0.12 2.67
C LYS A 68 32.00 0.47 3.53
N GLY A 69 32.80 -0.52 3.87
CA GLY A 69 33.96 -0.38 4.74
C GLY A 69 33.76 -0.99 6.13
N ASP A 70 34.67 -0.69 7.06
CA ASP A 70 34.58 -1.15 8.43
C ASP A 70 33.51 -0.38 9.20
N LEU A 71 32.69 -1.09 9.98
CA LEU A 71 31.70 -0.46 10.87
C LEU A 71 32.44 0.36 11.93
N GLN A 72 32.25 1.68 11.91
CA GLN A 72 32.89 2.60 12.84
C GLN A 72 32.03 2.79 14.10
N SER A 73 30.74 3.09 13.92
CA SER A 73 29.83 3.30 15.04
C SER A 73 28.37 3.18 14.64
N ILE A 74 27.54 2.79 15.60
CA ILE A 74 26.07 2.90 15.53
C ILE A 74 25.69 4.10 16.37
N LEU A 75 25.01 5.07 15.76
CA LEU A 75 24.74 6.41 16.29
C LEU A 75 23.45 6.48 17.12
N VAL A 76 22.69 5.37 17.19
CA VAL A 76 21.40 5.29 17.86
C VAL A 76 21.36 4.13 18.84
N ASN A 77 20.45 4.21 19.82
CA ASN A 77 20.18 3.17 20.79
C ASN A 77 18.73 2.70 20.70
N VAL A 78 18.45 1.54 21.27
CA VAL A 78 17.07 1.03 21.39
C VAL A 78 16.22 2.02 22.18
N GLY A 79 15.06 2.39 21.65
CA GLY A 79 14.14 3.36 22.22
C GLY A 79 14.30 4.78 21.68
N ASP A 80 15.38 5.09 20.96
CA ASP A 80 15.57 6.42 20.38
C ASP A 80 14.53 6.69 19.28
N GLN A 81 14.03 7.92 19.24
CA GLN A 81 13.23 8.41 18.12
C GLN A 81 14.13 9.00 17.05
N VAL A 82 13.92 8.57 15.81
CA VAL A 82 14.68 9.02 14.64
C VAL A 82 13.75 9.67 13.62
N THR A 83 14.30 10.61 12.87
CA THR A 83 13.62 11.25 11.74
C THR A 83 14.22 10.81 10.41
N ALA A 84 13.44 10.89 9.34
CA ALA A 84 13.92 10.61 7.99
C ALA A 84 15.15 11.48 7.65
N GLY A 85 16.19 10.88 7.11
CA GLY A 85 17.48 11.53 6.82
C GLY A 85 18.46 11.56 7.99
N GLN A 86 18.07 11.22 9.21
CA GLN A 86 18.98 11.18 10.37
C GLN A 86 20.01 10.07 10.22
N PRO A 87 21.31 10.35 10.45
CA PRO A 87 22.36 9.33 10.47
C PRO A 87 22.12 8.30 11.59
N ILE A 88 22.21 7.02 11.26
CA ILE A 88 21.98 5.91 12.19
C ILE A 88 23.16 4.96 12.30
N VAL A 89 23.91 4.76 11.22
CA VAL A 89 25.12 3.93 11.19
C VAL A 89 26.21 4.64 10.41
N GLN A 90 27.42 4.62 10.94
CA GLN A 90 28.61 5.17 10.31
C GLN A 90 29.64 4.07 10.04
N TYR A 91 30.01 3.94 8.77
CA TYR A 91 31.16 3.16 8.33
C TYR A 91 32.41 4.04 8.21
N SER A 92 33.58 3.43 8.17
CA SER A 92 34.83 4.15 7.96
C SER A 92 34.81 4.87 6.60
N SER A 93 35.00 6.19 6.61
CA SER A 93 34.92 7.02 5.41
C SER A 93 36.28 7.44 4.83
N THR A 94 37.39 7.04 5.49
CA THR A 94 38.72 7.53 5.13
C THR A 94 39.11 7.23 3.70
N GLU A 95 38.88 6.00 3.24
CA GLU A 95 39.21 5.59 1.88
C GLU A 95 38.30 6.27 0.84
N ALA A 96 36.99 6.28 1.11
CA ALA A 96 36.00 6.94 0.25
C ALA A 96 36.24 8.46 0.17
N GLN A 97 36.62 9.12 1.28
CA GLN A 97 36.97 10.53 1.31
C GLN A 97 38.21 10.81 0.45
N THR A 98 39.24 9.97 0.60
CA THR A 98 40.48 10.12 -0.22
C THR A 98 40.18 9.96 -1.70
N ALA A 99 39.35 9.02 -2.09
CA ALA A 99 38.93 8.81 -3.48
C ALA A 99 38.10 10.01 -4.01
N TYR A 100 37.16 10.53 -3.20
CA TYR A 100 36.39 11.73 -3.56
C TYR A 100 37.32 12.96 -3.76
N ASP A 101 38.25 13.20 -2.84
CA ASP A 101 39.18 14.32 -2.94
C ASP A 101 40.10 14.20 -4.16
N ALA A 102 40.51 12.98 -4.53
CA ALA A 102 41.28 12.74 -5.75
C ALA A 102 40.45 13.04 -7.01
N ALA A 103 39.17 12.64 -7.02
CA ALA A 103 38.28 12.93 -8.15
C ALA A 103 37.96 14.42 -8.27
N VAL A 104 37.79 15.16 -7.16
CA VAL A 104 37.65 16.61 -7.17
C VAL A 104 38.89 17.29 -7.77
N ARG A 105 40.09 16.82 -7.41
CA ARG A 105 41.33 17.34 -8.02
C ARG A 105 41.40 17.09 -9.52
N ALA A 106 40.89 15.96 -10.01
CA ALA A 106 40.83 15.63 -11.44
C ALA A 106 39.90 16.60 -12.20
N VAL A 107 38.70 16.88 -11.66
CA VAL A 107 37.77 17.87 -12.23
C VAL A 107 38.45 19.25 -12.31
N ASN A 108 39.05 19.71 -11.21
CA ASN A 108 39.71 21.00 -11.15
C ASN A 108 40.91 21.09 -12.13
N LYS A 109 41.61 19.98 -12.40
CA LYS A 109 42.65 19.90 -13.39
C LYS A 109 42.11 20.06 -14.81
N ALA A 110 41.07 19.29 -15.15
CA ALA A 110 40.42 19.37 -16.46
C ALA A 110 39.86 20.78 -16.74
N ASP A 111 39.28 21.40 -15.70
CA ASP A 111 38.74 22.77 -15.77
C ASP A 111 39.86 23.78 -16.08
N ARG A 112 41.02 23.72 -15.39
CA ARG A 112 42.16 24.59 -15.68
C ARG A 112 42.70 24.39 -17.09
N GLN A 113 42.79 23.15 -17.55
CA GLN A 113 43.26 22.84 -18.90
C GLN A 113 42.34 23.41 -19.98
N LEU A 114 41.04 23.27 -19.79
CA LEU A 114 40.05 23.84 -20.71
C LEU A 114 40.12 25.39 -20.71
N ASN A 115 40.14 25.99 -19.51
CA ASN A 115 40.22 27.44 -19.39
C ASN A 115 41.52 28.00 -19.97
N ASP A 116 42.65 27.31 -19.79
CA ASP A 116 43.95 27.71 -20.36
C ASP A 116 43.91 27.68 -21.89
N LEU A 117 43.37 26.61 -22.49
CA LEU A 117 43.16 26.52 -23.94
C LEU A 117 42.26 27.64 -24.47
N LEU A 118 41.15 27.93 -23.77
CA LEU A 118 40.19 28.94 -24.22
C LEU A 118 40.67 30.37 -24.03
N THR A 119 41.56 30.62 -23.04
CA THR A 119 42.06 31.96 -22.71
C THR A 119 43.35 32.30 -23.47
N ASN A 120 44.28 31.36 -23.49
CA ASN A 120 45.60 31.59 -24.03
C ASN A 120 45.74 31.10 -25.49
N GLY A 121 44.85 30.21 -25.94
CA GLY A 121 44.73 29.75 -27.33
C GLY A 121 46.05 29.29 -27.96
N VAL A 122 46.01 29.06 -29.24
CA VAL A 122 47.20 28.83 -30.05
C VAL A 122 47.51 30.15 -30.77
N THR A 123 48.73 30.63 -30.61
CA THR A 123 49.25 31.79 -31.36
C THR A 123 49.31 31.47 -32.86
N ILE A 124 48.73 32.32 -33.67
CA ILE A 124 48.78 32.23 -35.13
C ILE A 124 49.97 33.00 -35.59
N ASP A 125 50.95 32.32 -36.22
CA ASP A 125 52.05 33.00 -36.92
C ASP A 125 51.50 33.63 -38.20
N THR A 126 51.61 34.97 -38.31
CA THR A 126 51.25 35.76 -39.50
C THR A 126 52.41 35.90 -40.43
N THR A 127 52.24 35.50 -41.68
CA THR A 127 53.24 35.57 -42.72
C THR A 127 53.18 36.85 -43.51
N GLY A 128 52.10 37.64 -43.40
CA GLY A 128 51.86 38.87 -44.17
C GLY A 128 51.15 38.62 -45.52
N ASP A 129 50.83 37.35 -45.84
CA ASP A 129 49.98 36.96 -46.97
C ASP A 129 48.56 36.70 -46.46
N GLU A 130 47.63 37.56 -46.82
CA GLU A 130 46.25 37.57 -46.25
C GLU A 130 45.49 36.24 -46.51
N GLU A 131 45.66 35.61 -47.68
CA GLU A 131 44.99 34.34 -48.02
C GLU A 131 45.63 33.15 -47.30
N ALA A 132 46.93 33.16 -47.10
CA ALA A 132 47.66 32.13 -46.34
C ALA A 132 47.40 32.27 -44.85
N ASP A 133 47.35 33.51 -44.34
CA ASP A 133 47.07 33.78 -42.93
C ASP A 133 45.61 33.40 -42.57
N ASP A 134 44.61 33.65 -43.45
CA ASP A 134 43.20 33.24 -43.26
C ASP A 134 43.03 31.70 -43.23
N LYS A 135 43.75 30.99 -44.11
CA LYS A 135 43.73 29.51 -44.11
C LYS A 135 44.36 28.94 -42.82
N SER A 136 45.50 29.54 -42.40
CA SER A 136 46.19 29.16 -41.16
C SER A 136 45.32 29.43 -39.95
N ALA A 137 44.64 30.58 -39.87
CA ALA A 137 43.72 30.94 -38.81
C ALA A 137 42.54 29.95 -38.74
N SER A 138 41.94 29.62 -39.88
CA SER A 138 40.80 28.67 -39.96
C SER A 138 41.24 27.26 -39.53
N GLN A 139 42.45 26.84 -39.87
CA GLN A 139 42.96 25.52 -39.50
C GLN A 139 43.32 25.45 -38.02
N THR A 140 43.91 26.50 -37.48
CA THR A 140 44.18 26.67 -36.06
C THR A 140 42.89 26.66 -35.22
N GLN A 141 41.88 27.42 -35.67
CA GLN A 141 40.59 27.45 -34.99
C GLN A 141 39.95 26.06 -34.91
N ARG A 142 39.96 25.28 -36.00
CA ARG A 142 39.46 23.91 -35.99
C ARG A 142 40.20 23.00 -35.00
N THR A 143 41.53 23.19 -34.89
CA THR A 143 42.36 22.45 -33.95
C THR A 143 41.98 22.80 -32.49
N VAL A 144 41.83 24.10 -32.21
CA VAL A 144 41.38 24.58 -30.88
C VAL A 144 40.00 24.06 -30.55
N ASP A 145 39.07 24.12 -31.50
CA ASP A 145 37.70 23.62 -31.29
C ASP A 145 37.66 22.10 -31.01
N SER A 146 38.51 21.32 -31.74
CA SER A 146 38.64 19.88 -31.49
C SER A 146 39.25 19.62 -30.12
N GLN A 147 40.33 20.27 -29.76
CA GLN A 147 40.98 20.14 -28.44
C GLN A 147 40.04 20.59 -27.30
N ALA A 148 39.25 21.66 -27.51
CA ALA A 148 38.28 22.12 -26.55
C ALA A 148 37.12 21.10 -26.35
N SER A 149 36.75 20.41 -27.43
CA SER A 149 35.77 19.30 -27.34
C SER A 149 36.34 18.14 -26.52
N ASP A 150 37.56 17.69 -26.83
CA ASP A 150 38.22 16.60 -26.11
C ASP A 150 38.39 16.91 -24.61
N LEU A 151 38.74 18.17 -24.29
CA LEU A 151 38.87 18.62 -22.91
C LEU A 151 37.53 18.73 -22.18
N ARG A 152 36.44 19.09 -22.89
CA ARG A 152 35.09 19.07 -22.32
C ARG A 152 34.63 17.64 -22.00
N ASP A 153 34.93 16.71 -22.91
CA ASP A 153 34.63 15.30 -22.69
C ASP A 153 35.44 14.74 -21.52
N ALA A 154 36.72 15.03 -21.44
CA ALA A 154 37.59 14.68 -20.30
C ALA A 154 37.10 15.29 -18.97
N LYS A 155 36.57 16.53 -18.99
CA LYS A 155 35.96 17.16 -17.82
C LYS A 155 34.68 16.45 -17.43
N SER A 156 33.82 16.08 -18.39
CA SER A 156 32.60 15.32 -18.15
C SER A 156 32.90 13.98 -17.48
N ASP A 157 33.87 13.22 -18.00
CA ASP A 157 34.32 11.96 -17.42
C ASP A 157 34.84 12.13 -15.98
N ALA A 158 35.59 13.21 -15.74
CA ALA A 158 36.09 13.54 -14.41
C ALA A 158 34.96 13.87 -13.44
N VAL A 159 33.93 14.60 -13.88
CA VAL A 159 32.71 14.89 -13.09
C VAL A 159 31.96 13.62 -12.78
N ASP A 160 31.79 12.72 -13.74
CA ASP A 160 31.10 11.42 -13.50
C ASP A 160 31.86 10.56 -12.48
N ASN A 161 33.18 10.53 -12.56
CA ASN A 161 34.00 9.84 -11.57
C ASN A 161 33.93 10.50 -10.19
N MET A 162 33.87 11.84 -10.11
CA MET A 162 33.63 12.55 -8.84
C MET A 162 32.26 12.23 -8.25
N ASN A 163 31.21 12.18 -9.08
CA ASN A 163 29.87 11.83 -8.64
C ASN A 163 29.80 10.38 -8.11
N LYS A 164 30.47 9.44 -8.76
CA LYS A 164 30.61 8.05 -8.29
C LYS A 164 31.34 7.99 -6.94
N ALA A 165 32.47 8.68 -6.82
CA ALA A 165 33.22 8.73 -5.56
C ALA A 165 32.42 9.39 -4.43
N LYS A 166 31.65 10.45 -4.75
CA LYS A 166 30.72 11.08 -3.80
C LYS A 166 29.63 10.11 -3.32
N ALA A 167 29.02 9.37 -4.24
CA ALA A 167 27.99 8.39 -3.88
C ALA A 167 28.53 7.29 -2.94
N LEU A 168 29.77 6.84 -3.16
CA LEU A 168 30.43 5.88 -2.26
C LEU A 168 30.71 6.51 -0.88
N LEU A 169 31.15 7.76 -0.84
CA LEU A 169 31.36 8.50 0.41
C LEU A 169 30.03 8.69 1.17
N ASP A 170 28.98 9.11 0.48
CA ASP A 170 27.66 9.30 1.07
C ASP A 170 27.10 7.96 1.59
N ALA A 171 27.39 6.83 0.92
CA ALA A 171 26.97 5.49 1.32
C ALA A 171 27.67 4.98 2.59
N THR A 172 28.78 5.57 3.03
CA THR A 172 29.43 5.22 4.33
C THR A 172 28.59 5.65 5.52
N THR A 173 27.66 6.59 5.34
CA THR A 173 26.73 7.02 6.37
C THR A 173 25.32 6.50 6.02
N VAL A 174 24.84 5.51 6.77
CA VAL A 174 23.48 5.02 6.59
C VAL A 174 22.51 5.91 7.37
N ARG A 175 21.43 6.31 6.72
CA ARG A 175 20.42 7.21 7.26
C ARG A 175 19.07 6.51 7.40
N SER A 176 18.26 6.99 8.34
CA SER A 176 16.86 6.58 8.40
C SER A 176 16.10 7.04 7.16
N ASN A 177 15.27 6.17 6.58
CA ASN A 177 14.36 6.51 5.50
C ASN A 177 12.95 6.85 5.98
N THR A 178 12.70 6.70 7.29
CA THR A 178 11.39 6.92 7.92
C THR A 178 11.54 7.60 9.28
N ASP A 179 10.46 8.28 9.68
CA ASP A 179 10.31 8.74 11.06
C ASP A 179 9.83 7.56 11.91
N GLY A 180 10.52 7.28 12.99
CA GLY A 180 10.19 6.09 13.77
C GLY A 180 10.96 5.95 15.07
N THR A 181 10.75 4.80 15.72
CA THR A 181 11.47 4.41 16.93
C THR A 181 12.40 3.24 16.63
N VAL A 182 13.60 3.30 17.14
CA VAL A 182 14.57 2.21 17.07
C VAL A 182 14.15 1.09 18.03
N VAL A 183 13.82 -0.08 17.48
CA VAL A 183 13.35 -1.23 18.28
C VAL A 183 14.43 -2.26 18.54
N GLU A 184 15.47 -2.29 17.69
CA GLU A 184 16.58 -3.22 17.83
C GLU A 184 17.88 -2.56 17.39
N VAL A 185 18.95 -2.78 18.16
CA VAL A 185 20.34 -2.40 17.82
C VAL A 185 21.25 -3.57 18.18
N ASN A 186 21.93 -4.10 17.19
CA ASN A 186 22.94 -5.14 17.39
C ASN A 186 24.34 -4.56 17.19
N LYS A 187 25.10 -4.43 18.29
CA LYS A 187 26.46 -3.90 18.30
C LYS A 187 27.52 -4.99 18.13
N ASP A 188 27.12 -6.24 18.29
CA ASP A 188 28.03 -7.40 18.27
C ASP A 188 28.09 -8.09 16.91
N VAL A 189 27.88 -7.32 15.83
CA VAL A 189 27.97 -7.85 14.48
C VAL A 189 29.42 -8.18 14.16
N SER A 190 29.68 -9.46 14.08
CA SER A 190 30.98 -9.98 13.71
C SER A 190 31.24 -9.79 12.21
N LYS A 191 32.45 -9.36 11.83
CA LYS A 191 32.93 -9.35 10.45
C LYS A 191 32.99 -10.75 9.82
N SER A 192 32.66 -11.78 10.56
CA SER A 192 32.63 -13.17 10.10
C SER A 192 31.39 -13.42 9.25
N THR A 193 31.54 -13.16 7.99
CA THR A 193 30.63 -13.43 6.93
C THR A 193 30.51 -14.91 6.66
N THR A 194 29.44 -15.51 7.13
CA THR A 194 28.90 -16.69 6.47
C THR A 194 27.39 -16.56 6.40
N GLY A 195 26.92 -15.87 5.36
CA GLY A 195 25.63 -16.16 4.73
C GLY A 195 24.35 -15.67 5.39
N THR A 196 24.35 -14.89 6.47
CA THR A 196 23.14 -14.31 7.02
C THR A 196 23.27 -12.80 7.13
N ASN A 197 22.35 -12.08 6.51
CA ASN A 197 22.22 -10.63 6.68
C ASN A 197 21.94 -10.33 8.14
N GLN A 198 22.98 -9.91 8.89
CA GLN A 198 22.82 -9.54 10.29
C GLN A 198 22.22 -8.14 10.36
N THR A 199 21.08 -8.02 11.03
CA THR A 199 20.42 -6.74 11.28
C THR A 199 21.28 -5.94 12.27
N LEU A 200 21.70 -4.74 11.87
CA LEU A 200 22.38 -3.76 12.74
C LEU A 200 21.39 -2.93 13.53
N VAL A 201 20.38 -2.40 12.82
CA VAL A 201 19.38 -1.51 13.39
C VAL A 201 18.03 -1.84 12.76
N HIS A 202 16.99 -1.96 13.58
CA HIS A 202 15.62 -2.06 13.14
C HIS A 202 14.84 -0.84 13.64
N ILE A 203 14.21 -0.13 12.71
CA ILE A 203 13.41 1.07 12.97
C ILE A 203 11.98 0.78 12.55
N VAL A 204 11.05 1.15 13.40
CA VAL A 204 9.60 1.01 13.18
C VAL A 204 8.97 2.39 13.16
N SER A 205 8.20 2.68 12.12
CA SER A 205 7.51 3.97 11.99
C SER A 205 6.48 4.16 13.11
N ASN A 206 6.48 5.35 13.72
CA ASN A 206 5.53 5.72 14.78
C ASN A 206 4.21 6.28 14.22
N GLY A 207 4.14 6.57 12.91
CA GLY A 207 3.08 7.42 12.38
C GLY A 207 1.77 6.69 12.11
N ASN A 208 1.80 5.58 11.40
CA ASN A 208 0.59 4.89 10.95
C ASN A 208 0.72 3.39 11.16
N LEU A 209 -0.19 2.84 11.93
CA LEU A 209 -0.36 1.40 12.03
C LEU A 209 -1.33 0.92 10.95
N GLN A 210 -1.07 -0.26 10.45
CA GLN A 210 -1.93 -0.98 9.53
C GLN A 210 -2.22 -2.36 10.09
N VAL A 211 -3.29 -2.98 9.62
CA VAL A 211 -3.61 -4.35 9.97
C VAL A 211 -3.39 -5.22 8.74
N LYS A 212 -2.57 -6.24 8.87
CA LYS A 212 -2.37 -7.28 7.85
C LYS A 212 -3.10 -8.53 8.26
N GLY A 213 -3.86 -9.11 7.33
CA GLY A 213 -4.60 -10.34 7.52
C GLY A 213 -4.65 -11.17 6.24
N GLU A 214 -5.34 -12.29 6.33
CA GLU A 214 -5.54 -13.22 5.22
C GLU A 214 -7.03 -13.47 5.03
N LEU A 215 -7.49 -13.42 3.79
CA LEU A 215 -8.84 -13.75 3.36
C LEU A 215 -8.87 -15.17 2.82
N SER A 216 -9.96 -15.89 3.08
CA SER A 216 -10.28 -17.08 2.31
C SER A 216 -10.87 -16.71 0.96
N GLU A 217 -10.74 -17.59 -0.02
CA GLU A 217 -11.31 -17.44 -1.37
C GLU A 217 -12.82 -17.09 -1.33
N TYR A 218 -13.57 -17.68 -0.39
CA TYR A 218 -15.02 -17.44 -0.23
C TYR A 218 -15.36 -16.01 0.15
N ASN A 219 -14.47 -15.32 0.88
CA ASN A 219 -14.71 -13.96 1.34
C ASN A 219 -14.26 -12.91 0.32
N LEU A 220 -13.45 -13.32 -0.68
CA LEU A 220 -12.85 -12.41 -1.65
C LEU A 220 -13.93 -11.67 -2.48
N ALA A 221 -15.03 -12.33 -2.82
CA ALA A 221 -16.13 -11.73 -3.59
C ALA A 221 -16.86 -10.60 -2.85
N ASN A 222 -16.80 -10.59 -1.51
CA ASN A 222 -17.53 -9.65 -0.65
C ASN A 222 -16.66 -8.50 -0.12
N ILE A 223 -15.36 -8.49 -0.48
CA ILE A 223 -14.37 -7.56 0.05
C ILE A 223 -13.71 -6.81 -1.10
N SER A 224 -13.70 -5.49 -0.98
CA SER A 224 -13.12 -4.60 -1.98
C SER A 224 -12.26 -3.53 -1.31
N GLU A 225 -11.28 -3.03 -2.04
CA GLU A 225 -10.50 -1.88 -1.60
C GLU A 225 -11.39 -0.65 -1.39
N GLY A 226 -11.06 0.13 -0.38
CA GLY A 226 -11.80 1.32 0.02
C GLY A 226 -12.98 1.08 0.97
N GLN A 227 -13.36 -0.17 1.27
CA GLN A 227 -14.41 -0.48 2.24
C GLN A 227 -14.00 -0.06 3.65
N GLU A 228 -14.97 0.49 4.39
CA GLU A 228 -14.81 0.83 5.80
C GLU A 228 -14.93 -0.42 6.67
N VAL A 229 -14.06 -0.49 7.67
CA VAL A 229 -14.01 -1.57 8.63
C VAL A 229 -13.99 -1.05 10.05
N VAL A 230 -14.51 -1.86 10.96
CA VAL A 230 -14.40 -1.66 12.40
C VAL A 230 -13.43 -2.71 12.96
N LEU A 231 -12.46 -2.22 13.71
CA LEU A 231 -11.43 -3.05 14.34
C LEU A 231 -11.73 -3.15 15.84
N THR A 232 -11.67 -4.35 16.36
CA THR A 232 -11.83 -4.64 17.79
C THR A 232 -10.69 -5.49 18.30
N SER A 233 -10.26 -5.28 19.53
CA SER A 233 -9.19 -6.05 20.15
C SER A 233 -9.70 -6.81 21.38
N LYS A 234 -9.24 -8.03 21.56
CA LYS A 234 -9.54 -8.80 22.79
C LYS A 234 -8.90 -8.19 24.04
N VAL A 235 -7.83 -7.40 23.87
CA VAL A 235 -7.13 -6.74 24.98
C VAL A 235 -7.89 -5.53 25.48
N TYR A 236 -8.59 -4.83 24.58
CA TYR A 236 -9.40 -3.65 24.89
C TYR A 236 -10.81 -3.83 24.31
N PRO A 237 -11.69 -4.61 24.98
CA PRO A 237 -13.00 -4.97 24.44
C PRO A 237 -13.95 -3.77 24.29
N ASP A 238 -13.73 -2.72 25.10
CA ASP A 238 -14.58 -1.52 25.10
C ASP A 238 -14.10 -0.46 24.07
N LYS A 239 -13.01 -0.74 23.34
CA LYS A 239 -12.45 0.21 22.36
C LYS A 239 -12.60 -0.36 20.96
N THR A 240 -12.99 0.52 20.06
CA THR A 240 -13.11 0.25 18.63
C THR A 240 -12.28 1.25 17.84
N TRP A 241 -11.66 0.78 16.79
CA TRP A 241 -10.94 1.61 15.82
C TRP A 241 -11.61 1.49 14.47
N THR A 242 -11.49 2.52 13.67
CA THR A 242 -11.97 2.51 12.28
C THR A 242 -10.81 2.47 11.32
N GLY A 243 -11.02 1.82 10.21
CA GLY A 243 -10.03 1.71 9.14
C GLY A 243 -10.68 1.56 7.78
N LYS A 244 -9.84 1.53 6.77
CA LYS A 244 -10.25 1.24 5.39
C LYS A 244 -9.35 0.15 4.82
N ILE A 245 -9.93 -0.75 4.03
CA ILE A 245 -9.17 -1.73 3.27
C ILE A 245 -8.38 -0.98 2.19
N SER A 246 -7.05 -0.98 2.32
CA SER A 246 -6.16 -0.28 1.38
C SER A 246 -5.64 -1.19 0.28
N TYR A 247 -5.60 -2.50 0.52
CA TYR A 247 -5.09 -3.45 -0.45
C TYR A 247 -5.69 -4.84 -0.26
N VAL A 248 -6.01 -5.52 -1.35
CA VAL A 248 -6.39 -6.93 -1.40
C VAL A 248 -5.55 -7.62 -2.48
N ALA A 249 -4.82 -8.66 -2.10
CA ALA A 249 -3.96 -9.37 -3.04
C ALA A 249 -4.77 -10.16 -4.07
N ASN A 250 -4.34 -10.09 -5.33
CA ASN A 250 -4.91 -10.87 -6.43
C ASN A 250 -4.35 -12.31 -6.51
N TYR A 251 -3.29 -12.59 -5.73
CA TYR A 251 -2.61 -13.89 -5.71
C TYR A 251 -2.55 -14.43 -4.29
N PRO A 252 -2.78 -15.74 -4.08
CA PRO A 252 -2.68 -16.34 -2.78
C PRO A 252 -1.22 -16.41 -2.28
N THR A 253 -1.04 -16.39 -0.98
CA THR A 253 0.28 -16.43 -0.31
C THR A 253 1.03 -17.74 -0.62
N ASP A 254 0.32 -18.83 -0.85
CA ASP A 254 0.91 -20.17 -1.07
C ASP A 254 1.30 -20.46 -2.53
N ALA A 255 1.06 -19.50 -3.45
CA ALA A 255 1.39 -19.70 -4.88
C ALA A 255 2.90 -19.84 -5.18
N GLY A 256 3.77 -19.45 -4.25
CA GLY A 256 5.23 -19.49 -4.40
C GLY A 256 5.93 -20.72 -3.81
N GLN A 257 5.26 -21.52 -2.99
CA GLN A 257 5.90 -22.63 -2.26
C GLN A 257 5.54 -24.04 -2.77
N ALA A 258 4.67 -24.12 -3.78
CA ALA A 258 4.26 -25.39 -4.38
C ALA A 258 5.35 -26.07 -5.24
N GLY A 259 6.57 -25.51 -5.32
CA GLY A 259 7.62 -25.95 -6.23
C GLY A 259 8.79 -26.77 -5.66
N ALA A 260 8.94 -26.96 -4.36
CA ALA A 260 10.19 -27.49 -3.85
C ALA A 260 10.13 -28.74 -2.96
N ASN A 261 9.00 -29.21 -2.44
CA ASN A 261 8.97 -30.44 -1.62
C ASN A 261 7.61 -31.15 -1.65
N ALA A 262 7.21 -31.66 -2.82
CA ALA A 262 6.09 -32.60 -2.93
C ALA A 262 6.57 -34.03 -2.72
N ALA A 263 7.01 -34.39 -1.51
CA ALA A 263 7.17 -35.75 -1.07
C ALA A 263 6.69 -35.90 0.38
N GLY A 264 5.37 -36.21 0.53
CA GLY A 264 4.80 -36.79 1.75
C GLY A 264 4.42 -35.82 2.86
N GLY A 265 3.29 -35.14 2.72
CA GLY A 265 2.67 -34.43 3.82
C GLY A 265 1.20 -34.19 3.51
N THR A 266 0.34 -34.66 4.35
CA THR A 266 -1.13 -34.53 4.35
C THR A 266 -1.57 -33.12 3.93
N GLN A 267 -2.24 -33.02 2.79
CA GLN A 267 -2.93 -31.82 2.32
C GLN A 267 -3.99 -31.45 3.37
N GLY A 268 -3.66 -30.47 4.21
CA GLY A 268 -4.69 -29.81 5.01
C GLY A 268 -5.59 -29.05 4.02
N SER A 269 -6.88 -29.33 4.05
CA SER A 269 -7.92 -28.69 3.22
C SER A 269 -8.16 -27.23 3.68
N GLY A 270 -7.16 -26.39 3.61
CA GLY A 270 -7.30 -24.96 3.76
C GLY A 270 -7.30 -24.35 2.36
N GLY A 271 -8.45 -23.76 1.95
CA GLY A 271 -8.53 -23.04 0.67
C GLY A 271 -7.47 -21.95 0.54
N ALA A 272 -7.27 -21.46 -0.67
CA ALA A 272 -6.31 -20.40 -0.97
C ALA A 272 -6.53 -19.17 -0.08
N LYS A 273 -5.42 -18.63 0.45
CA LYS A 273 -5.42 -17.47 1.34
C LYS A 273 -4.84 -16.26 0.63
N TYR A 274 -5.58 -15.18 0.66
CA TYR A 274 -5.22 -13.92 0.00
C TYR A 274 -4.86 -12.86 1.05
N PRO A 275 -3.64 -12.31 1.02
CA PRO A 275 -3.27 -11.22 1.91
C PRO A 275 -4.11 -9.98 1.67
N PHE A 276 -4.47 -9.30 2.73
CA PHE A 276 -5.09 -7.97 2.66
C PHE A 276 -4.49 -7.04 3.71
N THR A 277 -4.63 -5.74 3.47
CA THR A 277 -4.16 -4.69 4.37
C THR A 277 -5.29 -3.70 4.65
N VAL A 278 -5.37 -3.28 5.89
CA VAL A 278 -6.27 -2.24 6.37
C VAL A 278 -5.46 -1.10 6.95
N ASP A 279 -5.66 0.10 6.46
CA ASP A 279 -5.09 1.32 7.05
C ASP A 279 -6.02 1.81 8.17
N ILE A 280 -5.46 2.05 9.35
CA ILE A 280 -6.21 2.56 10.49
C ILE A 280 -6.39 4.06 10.29
N THR A 281 -7.66 4.51 10.29
CA THR A 281 -8.01 5.93 10.05
C THR A 281 -8.35 6.68 11.34
N SER A 282 -8.68 5.97 12.42
CA SER A 282 -8.91 6.56 13.74
C SER A 282 -7.59 6.79 14.49
N GLU A 283 -7.66 7.53 15.58
CA GLU A 283 -6.53 7.66 16.51
C GLU A 283 -6.11 6.28 17.03
N ILE A 284 -4.81 6.00 16.97
CA ILE A 284 -4.24 4.70 17.33
C ILE A 284 -4.34 4.44 18.84
N GLY A 285 -4.10 5.47 19.67
CA GLY A 285 -4.19 5.41 21.11
C GLY A 285 -3.33 4.30 21.72
N GLU A 286 -3.99 3.33 22.37
CA GLU A 286 -3.31 2.20 23.06
C GLU A 286 -3.04 0.99 22.16
N LEU A 287 -3.45 1.04 20.90
CA LEU A 287 -3.20 -0.02 19.95
C LEU A 287 -1.70 -0.09 19.62
N LYS A 288 -1.11 -1.26 19.78
CA LYS A 288 0.32 -1.49 19.57
C LYS A 288 0.56 -2.49 18.45
N GLN A 289 1.70 -2.35 17.81
CA GLN A 289 2.21 -3.36 16.88
C GLN A 289 2.24 -4.73 17.54
N GLY A 290 1.88 -5.76 16.79
CA GLY A 290 1.83 -7.14 17.26
C GLY A 290 0.47 -7.57 17.81
N PHE A 291 -0.46 -6.66 18.07
CA PHE A 291 -1.80 -7.01 18.54
C PHE A 291 -2.60 -7.74 17.46
N SER A 292 -3.33 -8.76 17.89
CA SER A 292 -4.35 -9.39 17.04
C SER A 292 -5.67 -8.65 17.21
N VAL A 293 -6.28 -8.32 16.08
CA VAL A 293 -7.57 -7.61 16.01
C VAL A 293 -8.57 -8.39 15.17
N ASN A 294 -9.84 -8.27 15.56
CA ASN A 294 -10.95 -8.70 14.72
C ASN A 294 -11.35 -7.52 13.84
N ILE A 295 -11.66 -7.81 12.60
CA ILE A 295 -11.99 -6.83 11.57
C ILE A 295 -13.41 -7.14 11.10
N GLU A 296 -14.32 -6.24 11.37
CA GLU A 296 -15.70 -6.31 10.87
C GLU A 296 -15.82 -5.42 9.64
N VAL A 297 -16.04 -6.04 8.49
CA VAL A 297 -16.22 -5.33 7.22
C VAL A 297 -17.70 -4.99 7.08
N LYS A 298 -17.99 -3.69 6.96
CA LYS A 298 -19.37 -3.21 6.73
C LYS A 298 -19.71 -3.39 5.25
N SER A 299 -20.74 -4.18 4.97
CA SER A 299 -21.28 -4.25 3.60
C SER A 299 -21.94 -2.91 3.24
N SER A 300 -21.50 -2.32 2.13
CA SER A 300 -22.09 -1.09 1.58
C SER A 300 -23.28 -1.33 0.67
N THR A 301 -23.65 -2.60 0.44
CA THR A 301 -24.73 -2.95 -0.47
C THR A 301 -26.08 -2.64 0.21
N GLN A 302 -26.76 -1.64 -0.30
CA GLN A 302 -28.12 -1.31 0.12
C GLN A 302 -29.09 -2.16 -0.70
N HIS A 303 -29.97 -2.84 0.01
CA HIS A 303 -31.06 -3.61 -0.58
C HIS A 303 -32.40 -3.08 -0.06
N PRO A 304 -33.46 -3.13 -0.86
CA PRO A 304 -34.78 -2.82 -0.38
C PRO A 304 -35.19 -3.85 0.69
N LEU A 305 -35.36 -3.40 1.93
CA LEU A 305 -35.71 -4.26 3.07
C LEU A 305 -37.23 -4.36 3.23
N VAL A 306 -37.72 -5.58 3.32
CA VAL A 306 -39.12 -5.87 3.60
C VAL A 306 -39.25 -6.60 4.95
N PRO A 307 -40.29 -6.31 5.76
CA PRO A 307 -40.53 -7.05 6.99
C PRO A 307 -40.70 -8.55 6.71
N VAL A 308 -40.09 -9.40 7.53
CA VAL A 308 -40.21 -10.86 7.38
C VAL A 308 -41.68 -11.33 7.37
N THR A 309 -42.53 -10.62 8.09
CA THR A 309 -43.98 -10.88 8.13
C THR A 309 -44.71 -10.66 6.81
N SER A 310 -44.07 -9.96 5.85
CA SER A 310 -44.63 -9.71 4.52
C SER A 310 -44.18 -10.72 3.46
N VAL A 311 -43.21 -11.58 3.82
CA VAL A 311 -42.71 -12.62 2.93
C VAL A 311 -43.62 -13.83 2.98
N MET A 312 -44.12 -14.23 1.82
CA MET A 312 -44.94 -15.44 1.67
C MET A 312 -44.14 -16.51 0.95
N ALA A 313 -44.27 -17.75 1.39
CA ALA A 313 -43.68 -18.91 0.74
C ALA A 313 -44.71 -19.60 -0.18
N ASP A 314 -44.26 -19.99 -1.37
CA ASP A 314 -45.04 -20.76 -2.35
C ASP A 314 -44.12 -21.88 -2.88
N GLY A 315 -44.17 -23.03 -2.22
CA GLY A 315 -43.19 -24.10 -2.41
C GLY A 315 -41.78 -23.65 -2.01
N ASP A 316 -40.82 -23.81 -2.91
CA ASP A 316 -39.42 -23.44 -2.69
C ASP A 316 -39.12 -21.96 -3.00
N THR A 317 -40.12 -21.16 -3.33
CA THR A 317 -39.96 -19.75 -3.67
C THR A 317 -40.62 -18.82 -2.67
N SER A 318 -39.88 -17.78 -2.24
CA SER A 318 -40.40 -16.71 -1.39
C SER A 318 -40.75 -15.49 -2.26
N TYR A 319 -41.87 -14.82 -1.91
CA TYR A 319 -42.33 -13.64 -2.64
C TYR A 319 -43.00 -12.64 -1.69
N VAL A 320 -43.06 -11.40 -2.18
CA VAL A 320 -43.86 -10.32 -1.55
C VAL A 320 -44.85 -9.75 -2.55
N TRP A 321 -45.96 -9.21 -2.04
CA TRP A 321 -46.88 -8.46 -2.86
C TRP A 321 -46.50 -6.99 -2.88
N THR A 322 -46.38 -6.43 -4.07
CA THR A 322 -46.13 -5.00 -4.29
C THR A 322 -47.31 -4.35 -4.97
N VAL A 323 -47.55 -3.06 -4.71
CA VAL A 323 -48.56 -2.29 -5.45
C VAL A 323 -47.82 -1.36 -6.42
N GLU A 324 -48.04 -1.59 -7.71
CA GLU A 324 -47.51 -0.80 -8.79
C GLU A 324 -48.66 -0.28 -9.62
N ASN A 325 -48.82 1.06 -9.77
CA ASN A 325 -49.94 1.69 -10.47
C ASN A 325 -51.33 1.24 -10.01
N GLY A 326 -51.50 1.04 -8.71
CA GLY A 326 -52.77 0.61 -8.09
C GLY A 326 -53.13 -0.87 -8.30
N LYS A 327 -52.20 -1.67 -8.84
CA LYS A 327 -52.39 -3.12 -9.04
C LYS A 327 -51.38 -3.89 -8.20
N ALA A 328 -51.83 -4.98 -7.58
CA ALA A 328 -50.97 -5.89 -6.84
C ALA A 328 -50.13 -6.73 -7.82
N LYS A 329 -48.82 -6.81 -7.60
CA LYS A 329 -47.89 -7.60 -8.37
C LYS A 329 -47.04 -8.47 -7.45
N LYS A 330 -46.82 -9.72 -7.86
CA LYS A 330 -46.02 -10.67 -7.12
C LYS A 330 -44.54 -10.48 -7.48
N TRP A 331 -43.69 -10.19 -6.47
CA TRP A 331 -42.25 -10.09 -6.63
C TRP A 331 -41.56 -11.22 -5.90
N LYS A 332 -40.70 -11.94 -6.61
CA LYS A 332 -39.86 -12.97 -6.02
C LYS A 332 -38.76 -12.31 -5.17
N VAL A 333 -38.62 -12.78 -3.94
CA VAL A 333 -37.51 -12.37 -3.06
C VAL A 333 -36.57 -13.56 -2.85
N GLU A 334 -35.28 -13.23 -2.88
CA GLU A 334 -34.26 -14.20 -2.52
C GLU A 334 -34.00 -14.11 -1.03
N ASN A 335 -34.16 -15.23 -0.34
CA ASN A 335 -33.82 -15.32 1.07
C ASN A 335 -32.33 -15.58 1.18
N SER A 336 -31.60 -14.63 1.69
CA SER A 336 -30.18 -14.84 2.04
C SER A 336 -30.12 -15.50 3.44
N TRP A 337 -30.57 -16.73 3.52
CA TRP A 337 -30.26 -17.63 4.64
C TRP A 337 -29.22 -18.62 4.10
N GLY A 338 -27.94 -18.32 4.29
CA GLY A 338 -26.81 -19.18 4.02
C GLY A 338 -25.83 -19.09 5.16
#